data_fe9b7975459ef6f47865bc4445b1c338
#
_entry.id   fe9b7975459ef6f47865bc4445b1c338
#
_cell.length_a   1.000
_cell.length_b   1.000
_cell.length_c   1.000
_cell.angle_alpha   90.00
_cell.angle_beta   90.00
_cell.angle_gamma   90.00
#
_symmetry.space_group_name_H-M   'P 1'
#
loop_
_entity.id
_entity.type
_entity.pdbx_description
1 polymer ?
#
loop_
_entity_poly.entity_id
_entity_poly.type
_entity_poly.pdbx_seq_one_letter_code
_entity_poly.pdbx_strand_id
1 'polypeptide(L)'
;MKYQKKHYSIKAVLTRNLSILIATSLISLIFFGIFSYRTGIQQIKENNISSLNVYATTLQTEMKKLEDFTKDICYSDTSYHLLSTNYYTSSQKILYEGTLRKMLQSEVSPYSGLLVFSDTAATSMYEYGSYFPNTYAKHCYELKEELKKYYLDSPPSSLENWQTYSNDCFSVIMYT
;
A
#
# COMPACT_ATOMS: atom_id res chain seq x y z
N MET A 1 82.84 21.52 16.81
CA MET A 1 81.36 21.55 16.76
C MET A 1 80.81 21.29 18.16
N LYS A 2 80.20 22.32 18.80
CA LYS A 2 79.61 22.16 20.17
C LYS A 2 78.15 21.71 19.97
N TYR A 3 77.84 20.45 20.29
CA TYR A 3 76.48 19.99 20.44
C TYR A 3 75.83 20.60 21.65
N GLN A 4 74.97 21.58 21.47
CA GLN A 4 74.07 22.07 22.55
C GLN A 4 73.00 21.01 22.79
N LYS A 5 73.05 20.21 23.82
CA LYS A 5 71.95 19.40 24.32
C LYS A 5 70.84 20.35 24.79
N LYS A 6 69.80 20.47 23.98
CA LYS A 6 68.55 21.14 24.36
C LYS A 6 67.90 20.33 25.49
N HIS A 7 68.02 20.81 26.74
CA HIS A 7 67.29 20.30 27.88
C HIS A 7 65.80 20.67 27.72
N TYR A 8 64.99 19.79 27.18
CA TYR A 8 63.51 19.99 27.19
C TYR A 8 63.05 19.78 28.62
N SER A 9 62.36 20.78 29.20
CA SER A 9 61.66 20.62 30.48
C SER A 9 60.68 19.45 30.39
N ILE A 10 60.69 18.55 31.38
CA ILE A 10 59.77 17.42 31.47
C ILE A 10 58.31 17.88 31.30
N LYS A 11 57.98 19.07 31.84
CA LYS A 11 56.67 19.73 31.61
C LYS A 11 56.35 19.93 30.13
N ALA A 12 57.28 20.46 29.34
CA ALA A 12 57.06 20.75 27.95
C ALA A 12 56.85 19.45 27.12
N VAL A 13 57.58 18.37 27.46
CA VAL A 13 57.38 17.06 26.78
C VAL A 13 56.04 16.46 27.15
N LEU A 14 55.63 16.54 28.39
CA LEU A 14 54.34 16.02 28.88
C LEU A 14 53.16 16.76 28.22
N THR A 15 53.23 18.12 28.22
CA THR A 15 52.18 18.95 27.60
C THR A 15 52.06 18.68 26.13
N ARG A 16 53.17 18.53 25.38
CA ARG A 16 53.16 18.21 23.98
C ARG A 16 52.53 16.82 23.70
N ASN A 17 52.90 15.82 24.49
CA ASN A 17 52.34 14.48 24.31
C ASN A 17 50.83 14.44 24.63
N LEU A 18 50.38 15.15 25.68
CA LEU A 18 48.99 15.28 26.02
C LEU A 18 48.20 15.99 24.91
N SER A 19 48.73 17.09 24.36
CA SER A 19 48.12 17.82 23.26
C SER A 19 47.97 16.96 21.99
N ILE A 20 48.96 16.15 21.67
CA ILE A 20 48.90 15.21 20.54
C ILE A 20 47.81 14.18 20.78
N LEU A 21 47.71 13.62 21.97
CA LEU A 21 46.72 12.61 22.34
C LEU A 21 45.29 13.17 22.27
N ILE A 22 45.08 14.38 22.74
CA ILE A 22 43.79 15.07 22.60
C ILE A 22 43.45 15.35 21.16
N ALA A 23 44.39 15.84 20.37
CA ALA A 23 44.17 16.15 18.96
C ALA A 23 43.80 14.87 18.14
N THR A 24 44.53 13.78 18.37
CA THR A 24 44.20 12.50 17.68
C THR A 24 42.86 11.94 18.10
N SER A 25 42.50 12.07 19.38
CA SER A 25 41.17 11.65 19.88
C SER A 25 40.05 12.48 19.25
N LEU A 26 40.20 13.79 19.15
CA LEU A 26 39.21 14.66 18.49
C LEU A 26 39.04 14.34 17.01
N ILE A 27 40.14 14.13 16.29
CA ILE A 27 40.11 13.75 14.89
C ILE A 27 39.36 12.42 14.71
N SER A 28 39.66 11.42 15.55
CA SER A 28 38.98 10.12 15.51
C SER A 28 37.48 10.25 15.79
N LEU A 29 37.08 11.08 16.76
CA LEU A 29 35.67 11.35 17.03
C LEU A 29 34.93 11.98 15.86
N ILE A 30 35.56 12.96 15.20
CA ILE A 30 34.97 13.61 14.01
C ILE A 30 34.80 12.60 12.88
N PHE A 31 35.85 11.80 12.61
CA PHE A 31 35.78 10.76 11.58
C PHE A 31 34.69 9.72 11.87
N PHE A 32 34.63 9.26 13.10
CA PHE A 32 33.60 8.29 13.53
C PHE A 32 32.19 8.90 13.42
N GLY A 33 32.03 10.15 13.82
CA GLY A 33 30.74 10.87 13.70
C GLY A 33 30.28 10.99 12.25
N ILE A 34 31.16 11.40 11.34
CA ILE A 34 30.84 11.51 9.91
C ILE A 34 30.52 10.13 9.32
N PHE A 35 31.30 9.11 9.65
CA PHE A 35 31.07 7.74 9.17
C PHE A 35 29.73 7.18 9.66
N SER A 36 29.47 7.29 10.96
CA SER A 36 28.20 6.83 11.56
C SER A 36 27.00 7.54 10.96
N TYR A 37 27.10 8.85 10.75
CA TYR A 37 26.03 9.63 10.14
C TYR A 37 25.72 9.18 8.70
N ARG A 38 26.76 9.02 7.88
CA ARG A 38 26.59 8.53 6.48
C ARG A 38 26.01 7.12 6.44
N THR A 39 26.53 6.21 7.27
CA THR A 39 26.02 4.84 7.34
C THR A 39 24.57 4.80 7.81
N GLY A 40 24.23 5.62 8.82
CA GLY A 40 22.85 5.73 9.31
C GLY A 40 21.89 6.21 8.23
N ILE A 41 22.23 7.27 7.50
CA ILE A 41 21.39 7.75 6.37
C ILE A 41 21.24 6.69 5.29
N GLN A 42 22.32 6.00 4.94
CA GLN A 42 22.26 4.95 3.93
C GLN A 42 21.35 3.79 4.36
N GLN A 43 21.47 3.35 5.60
CA GLN A 43 20.59 2.31 6.15
C GLN A 43 19.12 2.72 6.16
N ILE A 44 18.81 3.96 6.55
CA ILE A 44 17.43 4.48 6.51
C ILE A 44 16.91 4.47 5.06
N LYS A 45 17.72 4.92 4.10
CA LYS A 45 17.34 4.93 2.69
C LYS A 45 17.09 3.51 2.17
N GLU A 46 17.96 2.57 2.45
CA GLU A 46 17.84 1.17 2.04
C GLU A 46 16.61 0.50 2.67
N ASN A 47 16.37 0.73 3.96
CA ASN A 47 15.19 0.23 4.64
C ASN A 47 13.89 0.81 4.06
N ASN A 48 13.87 2.11 3.75
CA ASN A 48 12.71 2.74 3.14
C ASN A 48 12.44 2.19 1.74
N ILE A 49 13.47 2.01 0.91
CA ILE A 49 13.33 1.40 -0.42
C ILE A 49 12.84 -0.04 -0.31
N SER A 50 13.40 -0.82 0.62
CA SER A 50 12.96 -2.19 0.87
C SER A 50 11.49 -2.25 1.29
N SER A 51 11.07 -1.38 2.22
CA SER A 51 9.68 -1.28 2.65
C SER A 51 8.74 -0.91 1.51
N LEU A 52 9.11 0.07 0.68
CA LEU A 52 8.32 0.46 -0.49
C LEU A 52 8.19 -0.69 -1.50
N ASN A 53 9.24 -1.45 -1.73
CA ASN A 53 9.21 -2.61 -2.61
C ASN A 53 8.27 -3.70 -2.07
N VAL A 54 8.28 -3.95 -0.76
CA VAL A 54 7.35 -4.90 -0.12
C VAL A 54 5.90 -4.42 -0.31
N TYR A 55 5.62 -3.14 -0.06
CA TYR A 55 4.27 -2.58 -0.28
C TYR A 55 3.84 -2.68 -1.74
N ALA A 56 4.72 -2.33 -2.68
CA ALA A 56 4.42 -2.43 -4.11
C ALA A 56 4.12 -3.87 -4.53
N THR A 57 4.92 -4.84 -4.08
CA THR A 57 4.70 -6.26 -4.38
C THR A 57 3.40 -6.78 -3.76
N THR A 58 3.10 -6.37 -2.52
CA THR A 58 1.85 -6.73 -1.87
C THR A 58 0.65 -6.18 -2.63
N LEU A 59 0.71 -4.89 -3.01
CA LEU A 59 -0.36 -4.25 -3.80
C LEU A 59 -0.56 -4.97 -5.16
N GLN A 60 0.52 -5.26 -5.87
CA GLN A 60 0.44 -6.00 -7.14
C GLN A 60 -0.20 -7.39 -6.97
N THR A 61 0.12 -8.07 -5.87
CA THR A 61 -0.45 -9.39 -5.56
C THR A 61 -1.95 -9.28 -5.29
N GLU A 62 -2.37 -8.30 -4.49
CA GLU A 62 -3.79 -8.06 -4.21
C GLU A 62 -4.55 -7.64 -5.48
N MET A 63 -3.98 -6.77 -6.31
CA MET A 63 -4.58 -6.38 -7.58
C MET A 63 -4.76 -7.60 -8.50
N LYS A 64 -3.74 -8.44 -8.63
CA LYS A 64 -3.82 -9.65 -9.44
C LYS A 64 -4.88 -10.62 -8.93
N LYS A 65 -4.96 -10.79 -7.61
CA LYS A 65 -5.98 -11.63 -6.98
C LYS A 65 -7.40 -11.11 -7.29
N LEU A 66 -7.62 -9.80 -7.17
CA LEU A 66 -8.91 -9.18 -7.48
C LEU A 66 -9.27 -9.30 -8.97
N GLU A 67 -8.30 -9.12 -9.85
CA GLU A 67 -8.48 -9.31 -11.28
C GLU A 67 -8.90 -10.74 -11.62
N ASP A 68 -8.17 -11.74 -11.12
CA ASP A 68 -8.46 -13.15 -11.37
C ASP A 68 -9.84 -13.54 -10.80
N PHE A 69 -10.18 -13.06 -9.60
CA PHE A 69 -11.47 -13.28 -8.99
C PHE A 69 -12.62 -12.63 -9.76
N THR A 70 -12.43 -11.39 -10.24
CA THR A 70 -13.43 -10.69 -11.06
C THR A 70 -13.69 -11.45 -12.35
N LYS A 71 -12.64 -11.92 -13.01
CA LYS A 71 -12.76 -12.75 -14.22
C LYS A 71 -13.50 -14.06 -13.93
N ASP A 72 -13.18 -14.70 -12.81
CA ASP A 72 -13.85 -15.95 -12.42
C ASP A 72 -15.35 -15.74 -12.18
N ILE A 73 -15.74 -14.70 -11.47
CA ILE A 73 -17.15 -14.34 -11.31
C ILE A 73 -17.83 -14.09 -12.67
N CYS A 74 -17.23 -13.25 -13.50
CA CYS A 74 -17.84 -12.85 -14.77
C CYS A 74 -17.97 -14.02 -15.76
N TYR A 75 -17.01 -14.92 -15.78
CA TYR A 75 -16.98 -15.99 -16.80
C TYR A 75 -17.45 -17.36 -16.31
N SER A 76 -17.34 -17.64 -15.01
CA SER A 76 -17.56 -18.98 -14.47
C SER A 76 -18.72 -19.08 -13.50
N ASP A 77 -19.11 -17.97 -12.82
CA ASP A 77 -20.13 -18.05 -11.77
C ASP A 77 -21.54 -18.06 -12.32
N THR A 78 -22.23 -19.17 -12.04
CA THR A 78 -23.62 -19.36 -12.45
C THR A 78 -24.58 -18.38 -11.78
N SER A 79 -24.35 -18.04 -10.51
CA SER A 79 -25.23 -17.13 -9.76
C SER A 79 -25.18 -15.72 -10.33
N TYR A 80 -23.98 -15.26 -10.72
CA TYR A 80 -23.81 -13.99 -11.40
C TYR A 80 -24.52 -13.95 -12.76
N HIS A 81 -24.33 -14.97 -13.58
CA HIS A 81 -25.00 -15.07 -14.88
C HIS A 81 -26.52 -15.09 -14.75
N LEU A 82 -27.07 -15.86 -13.82
CA LEU A 82 -28.50 -15.92 -13.63
C LEU A 82 -29.08 -14.59 -13.10
N LEU A 83 -28.37 -13.91 -12.23
CA LEU A 83 -28.75 -12.56 -11.77
C LEU A 83 -28.70 -11.53 -12.91
N SER A 84 -27.71 -11.60 -13.80
CA SER A 84 -27.55 -10.67 -14.92
C SER A 84 -28.61 -10.85 -16.00
N THR A 85 -29.16 -12.05 -16.18
CA THR A 85 -30.19 -12.34 -17.21
C THR A 85 -31.61 -12.03 -16.77
N ASN A 86 -31.85 -11.69 -15.52
CA ASN A 86 -33.21 -11.48 -14.94
C ASN A 86 -34.18 -12.68 -15.07
N TYR A 87 -33.69 -13.87 -15.41
CA TYR A 87 -34.48 -15.08 -15.47
C TYR A 87 -34.48 -15.84 -14.14
N TYR A 88 -35.20 -15.32 -13.14
CA TYR A 88 -35.29 -15.94 -11.83
C TYR A 88 -36.59 -15.58 -11.11
N THR A 89 -37.03 -16.48 -10.24
CA THR A 89 -38.10 -16.18 -9.26
C THR A 89 -37.52 -15.38 -8.08
N SER A 90 -38.41 -14.74 -7.31
CA SER A 90 -37.96 -13.96 -6.13
C SER A 90 -37.17 -14.82 -5.13
N SER A 91 -37.54 -16.10 -4.93
CA SER A 91 -36.81 -17.01 -4.06
C SER A 91 -35.43 -17.39 -4.60
N GLN A 92 -35.31 -17.57 -5.91
CA GLN A 92 -34.04 -17.83 -6.57
C GLN A 92 -33.12 -16.61 -6.52
N LYS A 93 -33.67 -15.40 -6.66
CA LYS A 93 -32.92 -14.15 -6.49
C LYS A 93 -32.21 -14.11 -5.14
N ILE A 94 -32.94 -14.33 -4.05
CA ILE A 94 -32.38 -14.33 -2.69
C ILE A 94 -31.26 -15.37 -2.55
N LEU A 95 -31.46 -16.56 -3.13
CA LEU A 95 -30.44 -17.62 -3.09
C LEU A 95 -29.17 -17.21 -3.85
N TYR A 96 -29.30 -16.70 -5.07
CA TYR A 96 -28.16 -16.30 -5.91
C TYR A 96 -27.42 -15.10 -5.32
N GLU A 97 -28.14 -14.08 -4.84
CA GLU A 97 -27.55 -12.95 -4.13
C GLU A 97 -26.81 -13.41 -2.86
N GLY A 98 -27.39 -14.33 -2.10
CA GLY A 98 -26.75 -14.88 -0.89
C GLY A 98 -25.48 -15.69 -1.21
N THR A 99 -25.48 -16.43 -2.32
CA THR A 99 -24.30 -17.20 -2.76
C THR A 99 -23.20 -16.26 -3.23
N LEU A 100 -23.53 -15.31 -4.10
CA LEU A 100 -22.56 -14.34 -4.62
C LEU A 100 -21.99 -13.48 -3.48
N ARG A 101 -22.82 -13.05 -2.54
CA ARG A 101 -22.35 -12.31 -1.35
C ARG A 101 -21.34 -13.08 -0.53
N LYS A 102 -21.56 -14.38 -0.29
CA LYS A 102 -20.59 -15.22 0.42
C LYS A 102 -19.27 -15.32 -0.31
N MET A 103 -19.29 -15.43 -1.63
CA MET A 103 -18.08 -15.45 -2.46
C MET A 103 -17.33 -14.11 -2.36
N LEU A 104 -18.05 -13.00 -2.49
CA LEU A 104 -17.44 -11.66 -2.32
C LEU A 104 -16.81 -11.51 -0.96
N GLN A 105 -17.49 -11.92 0.12
CA GLN A 105 -16.97 -11.83 1.49
C GLN A 105 -15.72 -12.70 1.72
N SER A 106 -15.60 -13.84 1.04
CA SER A 106 -14.42 -14.71 1.18
C SER A 106 -13.16 -14.13 0.51
N GLU A 107 -13.33 -13.28 -0.49
CA GLU A 107 -12.22 -12.74 -1.28
C GLU A 107 -11.84 -11.30 -0.92
N VAL A 108 -12.71 -10.60 -0.20
CA VAL A 108 -12.39 -9.25 0.27
C VAL A 108 -11.27 -9.29 1.31
N SER A 109 -10.14 -8.68 0.98
CA SER A 109 -9.06 -8.45 1.93
C SER A 109 -9.41 -7.31 2.90
N PRO A 110 -8.71 -7.16 4.03
CA PRO A 110 -8.94 -6.03 4.94
C PRO A 110 -8.86 -4.65 4.27
N TYR A 111 -8.13 -4.54 3.14
CA TYR A 111 -7.84 -3.29 2.44
C TYR A 111 -8.59 -3.12 1.12
N SER A 112 -9.40 -4.08 0.73
CA SER A 112 -10.12 -4.06 -0.54
C SER A 112 -11.63 -4.06 -0.36
N GLY A 113 -12.34 -3.67 -1.39
CA GLY A 113 -13.78 -3.79 -1.51
C GLY A 113 -14.15 -4.30 -2.90
N LEU A 114 -15.27 -4.98 -2.99
CA LEU A 114 -15.82 -5.51 -4.24
C LEU A 114 -17.22 -4.93 -4.46
N LEU A 115 -17.40 -4.32 -5.60
CA LEU A 115 -18.70 -3.81 -6.05
C LEU A 115 -19.12 -4.61 -7.28
N VAL A 116 -20.24 -5.30 -7.17
CA VAL A 116 -20.88 -5.98 -8.27
C VAL A 116 -22.23 -5.34 -8.53
N PHE A 117 -22.47 -4.89 -9.73
CA PHE A 117 -23.78 -4.44 -10.16
C PHE A 117 -24.01 -4.80 -11.62
N SER A 118 -25.28 -4.86 -12.01
CA SER A 118 -25.68 -5.01 -13.39
C SER A 118 -26.63 -3.86 -13.73
N ASP A 119 -26.43 -3.24 -14.86
CA ASP A 119 -27.30 -2.19 -15.41
C ASP A 119 -28.68 -2.73 -15.81
N THR A 120 -28.76 -4.01 -16.18
CA THR A 120 -30.00 -4.70 -16.55
C THR A 120 -30.73 -5.28 -15.33
N ALA A 121 -30.00 -5.68 -14.29
CA ALA A 121 -30.59 -6.19 -13.05
C ALA A 121 -30.57 -5.08 -11.97
N ALA A 122 -31.69 -4.86 -11.30
CA ALA A 122 -31.79 -3.90 -10.19
C ALA A 122 -30.98 -4.33 -8.95
N THR A 123 -29.96 -5.17 -9.15
CA THR A 123 -29.12 -5.77 -8.10
C THR A 123 -27.76 -5.11 -8.08
N SER A 124 -27.41 -4.53 -6.95
CA SER A 124 -26.05 -4.09 -6.67
C SER A 124 -25.62 -4.58 -5.31
N MET A 125 -24.44 -5.17 -5.24
CA MET A 125 -23.83 -5.68 -4.01
C MET A 125 -22.49 -5.01 -3.80
N TYR A 126 -22.21 -4.65 -2.56
CA TYR A 126 -20.94 -4.10 -2.16
C TYR A 126 -20.50 -4.75 -0.85
N GLU A 127 -19.33 -5.36 -0.89
CA GLU A 127 -18.68 -5.93 0.29
C GLU A 127 -17.31 -5.27 0.44
N TYR A 128 -16.90 -5.01 1.68
CA TYR A 128 -15.64 -4.35 1.99
C TYR A 128 -14.95 -4.98 3.20
N GLY A 129 -13.65 -4.85 3.24
CA GLY A 129 -12.82 -5.44 4.30
C GLY A 129 -12.93 -4.73 5.63
N SER A 130 -12.54 -5.43 6.68
CA SER A 130 -12.66 -4.99 8.08
C SER A 130 -11.78 -3.79 8.46
N TYR A 131 -10.86 -3.38 7.60
CA TYR A 131 -10.00 -2.22 7.84
C TYR A 131 -10.69 -0.88 7.55
N PHE A 132 -11.89 -0.92 6.95
CA PHE A 132 -12.73 0.26 6.83
C PHE A 132 -13.46 0.48 8.17
N PRO A 133 -13.07 1.50 8.99
CA PRO A 133 -13.70 1.73 10.28
C PRO A 133 -15.19 2.01 10.12
N ASN A 134 -15.99 1.68 11.12
CA ASN A 134 -17.46 1.89 11.11
C ASN A 134 -17.90 3.33 10.78
N THR A 135 -17.06 4.33 11.03
CA THR A 135 -17.24 5.71 10.57
C THR A 135 -17.28 5.84 9.05
N TYR A 136 -16.70 4.90 8.32
CA TYR A 136 -16.71 4.88 6.86
C TYR A 136 -17.89 4.08 6.28
N ALA A 137 -18.69 3.39 7.07
CA ALA A 137 -19.84 2.64 6.55
C ALA A 137 -20.79 3.53 5.75
N LYS A 138 -21.01 4.77 6.21
CA LYS A 138 -21.76 5.77 5.46
C LYS A 138 -21.05 6.18 4.18
N HIS A 139 -19.75 6.45 4.24
CA HIS A 139 -18.92 6.78 3.08
C HIS A 139 -18.79 5.61 2.09
N CYS A 140 -18.77 4.36 2.57
CA CYS A 140 -18.81 3.20 1.70
C CYS A 140 -20.10 3.07 0.92
N TYR A 141 -21.24 3.46 1.53
CA TYR A 141 -22.51 3.49 0.80
C TYR A 141 -22.53 4.61 -0.24
N GLU A 142 -22.07 5.80 0.12
CA GLU A 142 -21.91 6.93 -0.79
C GLU A 142 -20.96 6.59 -1.93
N LEU A 143 -19.82 5.99 -1.62
CA LEU A 143 -18.85 5.49 -2.60
C LEU A 143 -19.47 4.50 -3.58
N LYS A 144 -20.25 3.54 -3.09
CA LYS A 144 -20.95 2.57 -3.95
C LYS A 144 -21.86 3.27 -4.98
N GLU A 145 -22.66 4.22 -4.54
CA GLU A 145 -23.57 4.93 -5.43
C GLU A 145 -22.81 5.85 -6.42
N GLU A 146 -21.73 6.47 -5.96
CA GLU A 146 -20.87 7.29 -6.83
C GLU A 146 -20.14 6.48 -7.87
N LEU A 147 -19.55 5.33 -7.50
CA LEU A 147 -18.88 4.43 -8.46
C LEU A 147 -19.86 3.88 -9.48
N LYS A 148 -21.07 3.49 -9.04
CA LYS A 148 -22.13 3.05 -9.93
C LYS A 148 -22.51 4.15 -10.93
N LYS A 149 -22.71 5.38 -10.44
CA LYS A 149 -23.01 6.52 -11.29
C LYS A 149 -21.87 6.81 -12.26
N TYR A 150 -20.63 6.83 -11.78
CA TYR A 150 -19.44 7.03 -12.61
C TYR A 150 -19.38 6.02 -13.77
N TYR A 151 -19.62 4.74 -13.47
CA TYR A 151 -19.61 3.69 -14.49
C TYR A 151 -20.73 3.88 -15.51
N LEU A 152 -21.93 4.25 -15.09
CA LEU A 152 -23.08 4.45 -15.98
C LEU A 152 -22.92 5.71 -16.85
N ASP A 153 -22.37 6.79 -16.28
CA ASP A 153 -22.19 8.07 -17.00
C ASP A 153 -20.99 8.04 -17.94
N SER A 154 -19.99 7.23 -17.62
CA SER A 154 -18.73 7.12 -18.37
C SER A 154 -18.27 5.66 -18.43
N PRO A 155 -19.00 4.81 -19.19
CA PRO A 155 -18.61 3.41 -19.29
C PRO A 155 -17.18 3.28 -19.80
N PRO A 156 -16.39 2.34 -19.24
CA PRO A 156 -15.00 2.18 -19.62
C PRO A 156 -14.87 1.90 -21.12
N SER A 157 -13.91 2.53 -21.76
CA SER A 157 -13.63 2.37 -23.19
C SER A 157 -13.13 0.98 -23.54
N SER A 158 -12.63 0.25 -22.56
CA SER A 158 -12.22 -1.17 -22.68
C SER A 158 -12.53 -1.89 -21.37
N LEU A 159 -13.10 -3.07 -21.47
CA LEU A 159 -13.27 -4.00 -20.36
C LEU A 159 -11.91 -4.62 -19.97
N GLU A 160 -11.85 -5.22 -18.82
CA GLU A 160 -10.64 -5.88 -18.27
C GLU A 160 -9.45 -4.94 -18.10
N ASN A 161 -9.70 -3.74 -17.56
CA ASN A 161 -8.67 -2.75 -17.34
C ASN A 161 -8.72 -2.15 -15.94
N TRP A 162 -7.54 -1.79 -15.43
CA TRP A 162 -7.42 -1.02 -14.19
C TRP A 162 -7.64 0.46 -14.48
N GLN A 163 -8.52 1.08 -13.69
CA GLN A 163 -8.83 2.50 -13.77
C GLN A 163 -8.69 3.14 -12.40
N THR A 164 -8.43 4.44 -12.38
CA THR A 164 -8.41 5.23 -11.15
C THR A 164 -9.62 6.15 -11.14
N TYR A 165 -10.34 6.13 -10.02
CA TYR A 165 -11.37 7.09 -9.70
C TYR A 165 -10.91 7.93 -8.51
N SER A 166 -11.06 9.26 -8.58
CA SER A 166 -10.72 10.15 -7.49
C SER A 166 -11.71 11.29 -7.39
N ASN A 167 -12.11 11.62 -6.17
CA ASN A 167 -12.86 12.81 -5.84
C ASN A 167 -12.21 13.55 -4.66
N ASP A 168 -12.85 14.57 -4.10
CA ASP A 168 -12.33 15.37 -2.98
C ASP A 168 -12.17 14.58 -1.68
N CYS A 169 -12.82 13.42 -1.56
CA CYS A 169 -12.87 12.62 -0.33
C CYS A 169 -12.00 11.37 -0.40
N PHE A 170 -11.87 10.74 -1.57
CA PHE A 170 -11.16 9.46 -1.71
C PHE A 170 -10.64 9.22 -3.13
N SER A 171 -9.67 8.33 -3.22
CA SER A 171 -9.16 7.79 -4.48
C SER A 171 -9.20 6.27 -4.41
N VAL A 172 -9.69 5.65 -5.46
CA VAL A 172 -9.76 4.18 -5.58
C VAL A 172 -9.17 3.73 -6.91
N ILE A 173 -8.58 2.55 -6.90
CA ILE A 173 -8.15 1.84 -8.10
C ILE A 173 -9.18 0.74 -8.33
N MET A 174 -9.77 0.72 -9.52
CA MET A 174 -10.83 -0.21 -9.89
C MET A 174 -10.39 -1.08 -11.05
N TYR A 175 -10.80 -2.34 -11.02
CA TYR A 175 -10.79 -3.24 -12.17
C TYR A 175 -12.22 -3.39 -12.70
N THR A 176 -12.41 -3.13 -13.97
CA THR A 176 -13.73 -3.16 -14.66
C THR A 176 -13.75 -4.13 -15.82
#